data_746718096f37f4b87dc6119f9547ae55
#
_entry.id   746718096f37f4b87dc6119f9547ae55
#
_cell.length_a   1.000
_cell.length_b   1.000
_cell.length_c   1.000
_cell.angle_alpha   90.00
_cell.angle_beta   90.00
_cell.angle_gamma   90.00
#
_symmetry.space_group_name_H-M   'P 1'
#
loop_
_entity.id
_entity.type
_entity.pdbx_description
1 polymer ?
#
loop_
_entity_poly.entity_id
_entity_poly.type
_entity_poly.pdbx_seq_one_letter_code
_entity_poly.pdbx_strand_id
1 'polypeptide(L)' 'MKNKLKELRNQHKLTQGDLADIIGVSRQTINAIEKEKFDPSLPTAFKMAKLFKAQIEDIFFYE' A
#
# COMPACT_ATOMS: atom_id res chain seq x y z
N MET A 1 -7.06 -4.06 -8.06
CA MET A 1 -7.91 -3.72 -6.88
C MET A 1 -7.80 -2.24 -6.59
N LYS A 2 -8.93 -1.57 -6.45
CA LYS A 2 -8.96 -0.15 -6.09
C LYS A 2 -8.39 0.06 -4.70
N ASN A 3 -7.70 1.18 -4.49
CA ASN A 3 -7.09 1.45 -3.20
C ASN A 3 -6.81 2.93 -3.01
N LYS A 4 -6.53 3.29 -1.77
CA LYS A 4 -6.13 4.64 -1.36
C LYS A 4 -4.66 4.67 -0.94
N LEU A 5 -3.86 3.73 -1.39
CA LEU A 5 -2.48 3.59 -0.93
C LEU A 5 -1.65 4.85 -1.22
N LYS A 6 -1.76 5.39 -2.42
CA LYS A 6 -1.03 6.60 -2.80
C LYS A 6 -1.40 7.78 -1.91
N GLU A 7 -2.70 7.96 -1.62
CA GLU A 7 -3.15 9.05 -0.76
C GLU A 7 -2.57 8.91 0.65
N LEU A 8 -2.66 7.72 1.22
CA LEU A 8 -2.12 7.46 2.56
C LEU A 8 -0.62 7.65 2.61
N ARG A 9 0.07 7.16 1.59
CA ARG A 9 1.51 7.33 1.48
C ARG A 9 1.89 8.81 1.47
N ASN A 10 1.19 9.60 0.67
CA ASN A 10 1.45 11.04 0.57
C ASN A 10 1.12 11.75 1.87
N GLN A 11 0.05 11.37 2.57
CA GLN A 11 -0.29 11.93 3.86
C GLN A 11 0.80 11.69 4.90
N HIS A 12 1.51 10.57 4.78
CA HIS A 12 2.62 10.23 5.67
C HIS A 12 3.96 10.71 5.14
N LYS A 13 3.95 11.47 4.05
CA LYS A 13 5.15 12.05 3.43
C LYS A 13 6.19 10.99 3.06
N LEU A 14 5.72 9.86 2.56
CA LEU A 14 6.57 8.75 2.14
C LEU A 14 6.64 8.71 0.61
N THR A 15 7.84 8.47 0.09
CA THR A 15 7.99 8.12 -1.33
C THR A 15 7.60 6.66 -1.53
N GLN A 16 7.44 6.24 -2.79
CA GLN A 16 7.23 4.83 -3.09
C GLN A 16 8.38 3.97 -2.57
N GLY A 17 9.60 4.47 -2.71
CA GLY A 17 10.78 3.76 -2.20
C GLY A 17 10.78 3.64 -0.68
N ASP A 18 10.39 4.71 0.01
CA ASP A 18 10.30 4.68 1.48
C ASP A 18 9.30 3.63 1.94
N LEU A 19 8.12 3.61 1.33
CA LEU A 19 7.09 2.65 1.68
C LEU A 19 7.55 1.23 1.37
N ALA A 20 8.19 1.03 0.22
CA ALA A 20 8.71 -0.27 -0.17
C ALA A 20 9.71 -0.81 0.85
N ASP A 21 10.62 0.04 1.32
CA ASP A 21 11.61 -0.34 2.33
C ASP A 21 10.95 -0.73 3.65
N ILE A 22 9.97 0.04 4.09
CA ILE A 22 9.27 -0.22 5.36
C ILE A 22 8.52 -1.55 5.29
N ILE A 23 7.83 -1.79 4.17
CA ILE A 23 6.99 -2.98 4.00
C ILE A 23 7.84 -4.21 3.66
N GLY A 24 8.99 -4.01 3.00
CA GLY A 24 9.86 -5.11 2.60
C GLY A 24 9.53 -5.67 1.23
N VAL A 25 9.09 -4.81 0.31
CA VAL A 25 8.84 -5.18 -1.09
C VAL A 25 9.60 -4.22 -1.99
N SER A 26 9.58 -4.46 -3.30
CA SER A 26 10.23 -3.57 -4.24
C SER A 26 9.39 -2.32 -4.49
N ARG A 27 10.05 -1.23 -4.90
CA ARG A 27 9.37 0.00 -5.29
C ARG A 27 8.42 -0.27 -6.46
N GLN A 28 8.81 -1.14 -7.39
CA GLN A 28 7.99 -1.53 -8.52
C GLN A 28 6.69 -2.18 -8.07
N THR A 29 6.74 -2.98 -7.01
CA THR A 29 5.56 -3.61 -6.44
C THR A 29 4.60 -2.54 -5.88
N ILE A 30 5.12 -1.56 -5.15
CA ILE A 30 4.29 -0.47 -4.64
C ILE A 30 3.64 0.29 -5.80
N ASN A 31 4.43 0.61 -6.83
CA ASN A 31 3.90 1.31 -8.00
C ASN A 31 2.77 0.52 -8.68
N ALA A 32 2.97 -0.79 -8.86
CA ALA A 32 1.97 -1.63 -9.50
C ALA A 32 0.68 -1.73 -8.67
N ILE A 33 0.80 -1.78 -7.34
CA ILE A 33 -0.37 -1.80 -6.46
C ILE A 33 -1.13 -0.48 -6.57
N GLU A 34 -0.42 0.66 -6.53
CA GLU A 34 -1.06 1.98 -6.64
C GLU A 34 -1.77 2.17 -7.97
N LYS A 35 -1.25 1.58 -9.03
CA LYS A 35 -1.85 1.63 -10.37
C LYS A 35 -2.95 0.59 -10.59
N GLU A 36 -3.30 -0.17 -9.55
CA GLU A 36 -4.34 -1.20 -9.60
C GLU A 36 -4.02 -2.34 -10.55
N LYS A 37 -2.74 -2.54 -10.88
CA LYS A 37 -2.29 -3.62 -11.75
C LYS A 37 -1.89 -4.88 -11.01
N PHE A 38 -1.71 -4.79 -9.70
CA PHE A 38 -1.25 -5.89 -8.87
C PHE A 38 -1.90 -5.79 -7.51
N ASP A 39 -2.39 -6.91 -7.00
CA ASP A 39 -2.98 -6.95 -5.67
C ASP A 39 -1.91 -7.32 -4.64
N PRO A 40 -1.90 -6.69 -3.47
CA PRO A 40 -0.93 -7.05 -2.45
C PRO A 40 -1.21 -8.44 -1.89
N SER A 41 -0.15 -9.14 -1.47
CA SER A 41 -0.33 -10.35 -0.70
C SER A 41 -1.01 -9.99 0.63
N LEU A 42 -1.64 -10.97 1.26
CA LEU A 42 -2.28 -10.72 2.55
C LEU A 42 -1.31 -10.20 3.61
N PRO A 43 -0.10 -10.80 3.78
CA PRO A 43 0.87 -10.23 4.71
C PRO A 43 1.23 -8.77 4.40
N THR A 44 1.40 -8.45 3.13
CA THR A 44 1.71 -7.08 2.71
C THR A 44 0.58 -6.13 3.07
N ALA A 45 -0.67 -6.53 2.82
CA ALA A 45 -1.83 -5.71 3.17
C ALA A 45 -1.91 -5.46 4.68
N PHE A 46 -1.65 -6.47 5.50
CA PHE A 46 -1.62 -6.31 6.95
C PHE A 46 -0.52 -5.36 7.42
N LYS A 47 0.67 -5.45 6.81
CA LYS A 47 1.75 -4.53 7.13
C LYS A 47 1.39 -3.09 6.83
N MET A 48 0.74 -2.86 5.70
CA MET A 48 0.27 -1.53 5.32
C MET A 48 -0.78 -1.01 6.30
N ALA A 49 -1.72 -1.85 6.68
CA ALA A 49 -2.76 -1.48 7.64
C ALA A 49 -2.15 -1.06 8.97
N LYS A 50 -1.16 -1.79 9.46
CA LYS A 50 -0.46 -1.45 10.70
C LYS A 50 0.31 -0.14 10.58
N LEU A 51 1.00 0.05 9.45
CA LEU A 51 1.78 1.27 9.22
C LEU A 51 0.90 2.50 9.25
N PHE A 52 -0.23 2.46 8.55
CA PHE A 52 -1.12 3.60 8.43
C PHE A 52 -2.16 3.68 9.54
N LYS A 53 -2.16 2.71 10.47
CA LYS A 53 -3.12 2.63 11.58
C LYS A 53 -4.56 2.67 11.04
N ALA A 54 -4.79 1.90 9.99
CA ALA A 54 -6.08 1.80 9.31
C ALA A 54 -6.46 0.34 9.17
N GLN A 55 -7.70 0.08 8.84
CA GLN A 55 -8.15 -1.27 8.51
C GLN A 55 -7.83 -1.55 7.05
N ILE A 56 -7.68 -2.82 6.70
CA ILE A 56 -7.41 -3.21 5.30
C ILE A 56 -8.51 -2.66 4.40
N GLU A 57 -9.78 -2.73 4.83
CA GLU A 57 -10.92 -2.25 4.04
C GLU A 57 -10.91 -0.74 3.84
N ASP A 58 -10.18 0.01 4.66
CA ASP A 58 -10.02 1.45 4.49
C ASP A 58 -8.99 1.78 3.43
N ILE A 59 -8.12 0.82 3.11
CA ILE A 59 -7.03 1.01 2.15
C ILE A 59 -7.38 0.39 0.81
N PHE A 60 -7.91 -0.82 0.82
CA PHE A 60 -8.19 -1.61 -0.38
C PHE A 60 -9.68 -1.87 -0.52
N PHE A 61 -10.21 -1.74 -1.73
CA PHE A 61 -11.62 -1.90 -2.01
C PHE A 61 -11.81 -3.01 -3.05
N TYR A 62 -12.51 -4.05 -2.65
CA TYR A 62 -12.83 -5.16 -3.55
C TYR A 62 -14.24 -4.96 -4.11
N GLU A 63 -14.34 -4.94 -5.43
CA GLU A 63 -15.63 -4.78 -6.10
C GLU A 63 -16.02 -6.02 -6.86
#